data_ac4d9b6c5acb765e5771b4af6943b2b9
#
_entry.id   ac4d9b6c5acb765e5771b4af6943b2b9
#
_cell.length_a   1.000
_cell.length_b   1.000
_cell.length_c   1.000
_cell.angle_alpha   90.00
_cell.angle_beta   90.00
_cell.angle_gamma   90.00
#
_symmetry.space_group_name_H-M   'P 1'
#
loop_
_entity.id
_entity.type
_entity.pdbx_description
1 polymer ?
#
loop_
_entity_poly.entity_id
_entity_poly.type
_entity_poly.pdbx_seq_one_letter_code
_entity_poly.pdbx_strand_id
1 'polypeptide(L)'
;MRLNKENLKLIKNLKSKPNYNPQKSKNTILHFGVGNFHRAHQAFFVHEMLNNNIGTSIIGINLRSDETRRNLEKQNNLYSLYECTDTDIKIHILNPYKRLLFGLEDKEEISKLIANKETKIITITVTEKGYHYNTINKSLDLNDDIKNDLDKKKIKTLVGHISYGLIKR
;
A
#
# COMPACT_ATOMS: atom_id res chain seq x y z
N MET A 1 11.86 10.64 -20.35
CA MET A 1 12.61 10.66 -19.05
C MET A 1 11.71 9.98 -18.02
N ARG A 2 12.20 8.99 -17.25
CA ARG A 2 11.42 8.34 -16.19
C ARG A 2 11.50 9.20 -14.92
N LEU A 3 10.38 9.36 -14.21
CA LEU A 3 10.33 10.07 -12.91
C LEU A 3 11.25 9.35 -11.90
N ASN A 4 12.11 10.11 -11.23
CA ASN A 4 12.95 9.66 -10.12
C ASN A 4 13.38 10.86 -9.25
N LYS A 5 14.09 10.62 -8.15
CA LYS A 5 14.55 11.67 -7.23
C LYS A 5 15.49 12.69 -7.88
N GLU A 6 16.31 12.27 -8.84
CA GLU A 6 17.30 13.14 -9.51
C GLU A 6 16.63 14.14 -10.43
N ASN A 7 15.65 13.68 -11.22
CA ASN A 7 14.97 14.52 -12.19
C ASN A 7 13.69 15.20 -11.66
N LEU A 8 13.25 14.87 -10.45
CA LEU A 8 12.11 15.55 -9.81
C LEU A 8 12.27 17.07 -9.76
N LYS A 9 13.49 17.55 -9.53
CA LYS A 9 13.81 19.00 -9.49
C LYS A 9 13.64 19.70 -10.84
N LEU A 10 13.67 18.95 -11.96
CA LEU A 10 13.54 19.50 -13.30
C LEU A 10 12.08 19.69 -13.72
N ILE A 11 11.13 19.06 -13.01
CA ILE A 11 9.72 19.15 -13.33
C ILE A 11 9.16 20.46 -12.78
N LYS A 12 8.59 21.26 -13.68
CA LYS A 12 7.98 22.55 -13.37
C LYS A 12 6.45 22.43 -13.29
N ASN A 13 5.80 23.47 -12.78
CA ASN A 13 4.35 23.60 -12.72
C ASN A 13 3.65 22.48 -11.93
N LEU A 14 4.29 21.99 -10.87
CA LEU A 14 3.68 21.05 -9.95
C LEU A 14 2.88 21.78 -8.88
N LYS A 15 1.68 21.27 -8.58
CA LYS A 15 0.86 21.73 -7.44
C LYS A 15 1.50 21.33 -6.12
N SER A 16 1.96 20.06 -6.02
CA SER A 16 2.74 19.61 -4.88
C SER A 16 3.79 18.56 -5.27
N LYS A 17 4.82 18.44 -4.45
CA LYS A 17 5.85 17.41 -4.51
C LYS A 17 6.33 17.05 -3.10
N PRO A 18 6.96 15.86 -2.89
CA PRO A 18 7.46 15.49 -1.59
C PRO A 18 8.55 16.45 -1.11
N ASN A 19 8.36 17.09 0.06
CA ASN A 19 9.37 17.80 0.84
C ASN A 19 9.85 16.98 2.05
N TYR A 20 9.51 15.71 2.10
CA TYR A 20 9.74 14.79 3.19
C TYR A 20 10.49 13.53 2.72
N ASN A 21 10.97 12.76 3.70
CA ASN A 21 11.45 11.40 3.49
C ASN A 21 10.56 10.41 4.26
N PRO A 22 9.79 9.53 3.58
CA PRO A 22 8.87 8.61 4.25
C PRO A 22 9.58 7.63 5.19
N GLN A 23 10.89 7.35 4.96
CA GLN A 23 11.69 6.49 5.84
C GLN A 23 11.86 7.05 7.25
N LYS A 24 11.79 8.38 7.42
CA LYS A 24 11.95 9.06 8.71
C LYS A 24 10.65 9.13 9.52
N SER A 25 9.54 8.69 8.95
CA SER A 25 8.24 8.70 9.63
C SER A 25 8.22 7.74 10.82
N LYS A 26 7.71 8.20 11.96
CA LYS A 26 7.59 7.38 13.18
C LYS A 26 6.47 6.36 13.09
N ASN A 27 5.32 6.77 12.57
CA ASN A 27 4.14 5.93 12.47
C ASN A 27 4.04 5.30 11.07
N THR A 28 3.35 4.16 11.02
CA THR A 28 3.16 3.42 9.77
C THR A 28 1.75 2.90 9.66
N ILE A 29 1.14 3.12 8.50
CA ILE A 29 -0.08 2.45 8.06
C ILE A 29 0.33 1.26 7.21
N LEU A 30 -0.12 0.07 7.56
CA LEU A 30 -0.06 -1.07 6.64
C LEU A 30 -1.27 -1.01 5.72
N HIS A 31 -1.04 -1.07 4.41
CA HIS A 31 -2.11 -1.01 3.44
C HIS A 31 -2.09 -2.19 2.50
N PHE A 32 -3.20 -2.95 2.44
CA PHE A 32 -3.40 -4.04 1.49
C PHE A 32 -4.20 -3.56 0.28
N GLY A 33 -3.61 -3.66 -0.92
CA GLY A 33 -4.25 -3.30 -2.17
C GLY A 33 -3.77 -1.96 -2.74
N VAL A 34 -2.49 -1.84 -3.09
CA VAL A 34 -1.90 -0.63 -3.69
C VAL A 34 -2.34 -0.48 -5.15
N GLY A 35 -3.64 -0.28 -5.35
CA GLY A 35 -4.27 -0.02 -6.63
C GLY A 35 -4.37 1.49 -6.95
N ASN A 36 -4.97 1.81 -8.09
CA ASN A 36 -5.16 3.21 -8.52
C ASN A 36 -6.01 4.00 -7.51
N PHE A 37 -7.10 3.41 -7.00
CA PHE A 37 -7.96 4.05 -6.02
C PHE A 37 -7.17 4.45 -4.77
N HIS A 38 -6.43 3.52 -4.15
CA HIS A 38 -5.62 3.82 -2.99
C HIS A 38 -4.59 4.93 -3.27
N ARG A 39 -3.89 4.84 -4.43
CA ARG A 39 -2.86 5.82 -4.80
C ARG A 39 -3.42 7.23 -5.03
N ALA A 40 -4.65 7.33 -5.52
CA ALA A 40 -5.32 8.61 -5.76
C ALA A 40 -6.08 9.14 -4.53
N HIS A 41 -6.30 8.34 -3.51
CA HIS A 41 -7.09 8.68 -2.33
C HIS A 41 -6.25 8.68 -1.05
N GLN A 42 -6.16 7.58 -0.31
CA GLN A 42 -5.47 7.54 0.99
C GLN A 42 -4.01 7.97 0.89
N ALA A 43 -3.31 7.52 -0.14
CA ALA A 43 -1.90 7.85 -0.34
C ALA A 43 -1.68 9.35 -0.62
N PHE A 44 -2.64 10.02 -1.26
CA PHE A 44 -2.62 11.48 -1.43
C PHE A 44 -2.77 12.20 -0.09
N PHE A 45 -3.71 11.82 0.76
CA PHE A 45 -3.86 12.43 2.08
C PHE A 45 -2.63 12.20 2.96
N VAL A 46 -2.04 11.01 2.90
CA VAL A 46 -0.78 10.73 3.62
C VAL A 46 0.38 11.59 3.08
N HIS A 47 0.45 11.83 1.78
CA HIS A 47 1.40 12.77 1.19
C HIS A 47 1.23 14.19 1.75
N GLU A 48 0.00 14.69 1.82
CA GLU A 48 -0.30 16.01 2.40
C GLU A 48 0.06 16.06 3.90
N MET A 49 -0.26 15.01 4.67
CA MET A 49 0.15 14.91 6.07
C MET A 49 1.67 15.01 6.23
N LEU A 50 2.42 14.25 5.42
CA LEU A 50 3.88 14.24 5.46
C LEU A 50 4.48 15.58 5.06
N ASN A 51 3.92 16.26 4.05
CA ASN A 51 4.32 17.62 3.67
C ASN A 51 4.09 18.64 4.79
N ASN A 52 3.11 18.39 5.65
CA ASN A 52 2.81 19.19 6.85
C ASN A 52 3.50 18.66 8.13
N ASN A 53 4.55 17.86 8.00
CA ASN A 53 5.34 17.28 9.10
C ASN A 53 4.58 16.35 10.04
N ILE A 54 3.44 15.80 9.62
CA ILE A 54 2.73 14.75 10.35
C ILE A 54 3.37 13.41 9.98
N GLY A 55 4.14 12.86 10.91
CA GLY A 55 5.03 11.73 10.67
C GLY A 55 4.35 10.38 10.54
N THR A 56 3.49 10.19 9.55
CA THR A 56 2.84 8.92 9.22
C THR A 56 3.09 8.58 7.76
N SER A 57 3.58 7.38 7.47
CA SER A 57 3.83 6.88 6.10
C SER A 57 3.15 5.54 5.87
N ILE A 58 3.25 5.01 4.65
CA ILE A 58 2.59 3.76 4.26
C ILE A 58 3.63 2.67 3.97
N ILE A 59 3.35 1.45 4.42
CA ILE A 59 3.90 0.22 3.83
C ILE A 59 2.77 -0.41 3.04
N GLY A 60 2.91 -0.42 1.71
CA GLY A 60 1.91 -0.97 0.80
C GLY A 60 2.16 -2.44 0.50
N ILE A 61 1.10 -3.24 0.44
CA ILE A 61 1.16 -4.68 0.22
C ILE A 61 0.22 -5.05 -0.92
N ASN A 62 0.75 -5.70 -1.96
CA ASN A 62 -0.05 -6.31 -3.02
C ASN A 62 -0.02 -7.83 -2.88
N LEU A 63 -1.17 -8.49 -3.09
CA LEU A 63 -1.33 -9.93 -2.90
C LEU A 63 -1.30 -10.72 -4.22
N ARG A 64 -1.79 -10.11 -5.31
CA ARG A 64 -2.02 -10.81 -6.59
C ARG A 64 -0.96 -10.56 -7.64
N SER A 65 -0.37 -9.38 -7.66
CA SER A 65 0.60 -8.96 -8.66
C SER A 65 1.68 -8.08 -8.04
N ASP A 66 2.92 -8.33 -8.44
CA ASP A 66 4.09 -7.55 -8.06
C ASP A 66 4.37 -6.36 -9.00
N GLU A 67 3.55 -6.18 -10.02
CA GLU A 67 3.77 -5.19 -11.06
C GLU A 67 3.85 -3.75 -10.51
N THR A 68 2.94 -3.39 -9.61
CA THR A 68 2.92 -2.05 -9.01
C THR A 68 4.20 -1.79 -8.21
N ARG A 69 4.67 -2.73 -7.40
CA ARG A 69 5.94 -2.63 -6.67
C ARG A 69 7.09 -2.40 -7.65
N ARG A 70 7.27 -3.30 -8.62
CA ARG A 70 8.35 -3.23 -9.60
C ARG A 70 8.37 -1.93 -10.40
N ASN A 71 7.21 -1.41 -10.75
CA ASN A 71 7.10 -0.16 -11.51
C ASN A 71 7.42 1.06 -10.64
N LEU A 72 6.93 1.12 -9.41
CA LEU A 72 7.19 2.24 -8.51
C LEU A 72 8.62 2.25 -7.98
N GLU A 73 9.21 1.09 -7.67
CA GLU A 73 10.62 1.01 -7.22
C GLU A 73 11.59 1.59 -8.25
N LYS A 74 11.36 1.36 -9.56
CA LYS A 74 12.15 1.95 -10.65
C LYS A 74 12.07 3.48 -10.69
N GLN A 75 11.14 4.09 -9.96
CA GLN A 75 10.88 5.52 -9.83
C GLN A 75 11.15 6.04 -8.42
N ASN A 76 11.88 5.29 -7.57
CA ASN A 76 12.08 5.60 -6.16
C ASN A 76 10.74 5.77 -5.40
N ASN A 77 9.73 5.00 -5.75
CA ASN A 77 8.33 5.04 -5.30
C ASN A 77 7.59 6.38 -5.58
N LEU A 78 8.16 7.22 -6.43
CA LEU A 78 7.49 8.42 -6.93
C LEU A 78 6.45 8.08 -7.98
N TYR A 79 5.32 8.79 -7.97
CA TYR A 79 4.32 8.72 -9.05
C TYR A 79 3.57 10.03 -9.16
N SER A 80 2.98 10.26 -10.34
CA SER A 80 2.15 11.44 -10.58
C SER A 80 0.69 11.15 -10.29
N LEU A 81 0.01 12.14 -9.70
CA LEU A 81 -1.43 12.21 -9.56
C LEU A 81 -1.93 13.46 -10.28
N TYR A 82 -2.96 13.29 -11.08
CA TYR A 82 -3.63 14.37 -11.79
C TYR A 82 -4.98 14.63 -11.12
N GLU A 83 -5.17 15.84 -10.62
CA GLU A 83 -6.45 16.37 -10.15
C GLU A 83 -7.05 17.17 -11.29
N CYS A 84 -8.07 16.63 -11.93
CA CYS A 84 -8.70 17.22 -13.10
C CYS A 84 -10.04 17.84 -12.73
N THR A 85 -10.27 19.09 -13.14
CA THR A 85 -11.55 19.77 -13.17
C THR A 85 -11.91 20.10 -14.62
N ASP A 86 -13.10 20.65 -14.86
CA ASP A 86 -13.52 21.03 -16.21
C ASP A 86 -12.61 22.11 -16.84
N THR A 87 -11.92 22.88 -16.03
CA THR A 87 -11.14 24.06 -16.47
C THR A 87 -9.65 23.99 -16.10
N ASP A 88 -9.22 23.04 -15.28
CA ASP A 88 -7.86 23.02 -14.75
C ASP A 88 -7.34 21.60 -14.52
N ILE A 89 -6.03 21.42 -14.64
CA ILE A 89 -5.32 20.17 -14.30
C ILE A 89 -4.18 20.52 -13.34
N LYS A 90 -4.27 20.00 -12.12
CA LYS A 90 -3.19 20.10 -11.15
C LYS A 90 -2.39 18.80 -11.10
N ILE A 91 -1.08 18.92 -11.13
CA ILE A 91 -0.17 17.79 -11.13
C ILE A 91 0.52 17.71 -9.77
N HIS A 92 0.39 16.57 -9.12
CA HIS A 92 1.06 16.25 -7.88
C HIS A 92 2.08 15.12 -8.10
N ILE A 93 3.24 15.20 -7.45
CA ILE A 93 4.16 14.07 -7.37
C ILE A 93 4.15 13.56 -5.94
N LEU A 94 3.87 12.29 -5.75
CA LEU A 94 3.70 11.65 -4.45
C LEU A 94 4.81 10.64 -4.19
N ASN A 95 5.16 10.46 -2.90
CA ASN A 95 6.00 9.37 -2.40
C ASN A 95 5.66 9.01 -0.94
N PRO A 96 4.45 8.57 -0.60
CA PRO A 96 4.07 8.31 0.78
C PRO A 96 4.56 6.95 1.31
N TYR A 97 5.18 6.14 0.45
CA TYR A 97 5.54 4.76 0.79
C TYR A 97 6.95 4.66 1.42
N LYS A 98 7.03 4.04 2.60
CA LYS A 98 8.31 3.53 3.12
C LYS A 98 8.80 2.38 2.25
N ARG A 99 7.92 1.44 1.98
CA ARG A 99 8.19 0.23 1.18
C ARG A 99 6.93 -0.27 0.51
N LEU A 100 7.14 -1.08 -0.51
CA LEU A 100 6.12 -1.87 -1.16
C LEU A 100 6.50 -3.34 -1.03
N LEU A 101 5.55 -4.18 -0.65
CA LEU A 101 5.73 -5.60 -0.41
C LEU A 101 4.80 -6.41 -1.31
N PHE A 102 5.23 -7.65 -1.59
CA PHE A 102 4.43 -8.61 -2.34
C PHE A 102 4.11 -9.83 -1.46
N GLY A 103 2.81 -10.11 -1.25
CA GLY A 103 2.33 -11.07 -0.29
C GLY A 103 2.94 -12.47 -0.42
N LEU A 104 3.18 -12.93 -1.65
CA LEU A 104 3.73 -14.27 -1.89
C LEU A 104 5.22 -14.39 -1.52
N GLU A 105 5.99 -13.30 -1.65
CA GLU A 105 7.42 -13.28 -1.36
C GLU A 105 7.71 -12.86 0.08
N ASP A 106 7.00 -11.84 0.57
CA ASP A 106 7.31 -11.14 1.82
C ASP A 106 6.45 -11.61 3.01
N LYS A 107 5.88 -12.81 2.97
CA LYS A 107 4.95 -13.36 3.97
C LYS A 107 5.41 -13.18 5.42
N GLU A 108 6.63 -13.57 5.72
CA GLU A 108 7.17 -13.50 7.09
C GLU A 108 7.39 -12.06 7.54
N GLU A 109 7.80 -11.18 6.65
CA GLU A 109 7.94 -9.76 6.95
C GLU A 109 6.58 -9.11 7.19
N ILE A 110 5.60 -9.38 6.35
CA ILE A 110 4.22 -8.90 6.51
C ILE A 110 3.66 -9.33 7.87
N SER A 111 3.86 -10.60 8.26
CA SER A 111 3.38 -11.08 9.56
C SER A 111 4.07 -10.38 10.74
N LYS A 112 5.38 -10.12 10.65
CA LYS A 112 6.11 -9.34 11.67
C LYS A 112 5.61 -7.90 11.76
N LEU A 113 5.31 -7.28 10.61
CA LEU A 113 4.75 -5.92 10.58
C LEU A 113 3.37 -5.86 11.21
N ILE A 114 2.49 -6.82 10.95
CA ILE A 114 1.16 -6.90 11.58
C ILE A 114 1.29 -7.10 13.09
N ALA A 115 2.22 -7.97 13.51
CA ALA A 115 2.48 -8.24 14.93
C ALA A 115 3.15 -7.06 15.66
N ASN A 116 3.79 -6.14 14.95
CA ASN A 116 4.53 -5.04 15.54
C ASN A 116 3.59 -4.03 16.23
N LYS A 117 3.89 -3.70 17.49
CA LYS A 117 3.14 -2.70 18.29
C LYS A 117 3.16 -1.30 17.68
N GLU A 118 4.14 -0.97 16.84
CA GLU A 118 4.22 0.30 16.12
C GLU A 118 3.25 0.39 14.93
N THR A 119 2.74 -0.74 14.45
CA THR A 119 1.65 -0.75 13.46
C THR A 119 0.34 -0.42 14.16
N LYS A 120 -0.14 0.80 13.95
CA LYS A 120 -1.36 1.32 14.59
C LYS A 120 -2.60 1.10 13.74
N ILE A 121 -2.45 1.11 12.42
CA ILE A 121 -3.57 1.06 11.48
C ILE A 121 -3.24 0.07 10.36
N ILE A 122 -4.20 -0.78 10.05
CA ILE A 122 -4.21 -1.62 8.84
C ILE A 122 -5.41 -1.18 8.03
N THR A 123 -5.18 -0.83 6.76
CA THR A 123 -6.23 -0.45 5.81
C THR A 123 -6.24 -1.39 4.62
N ILE A 124 -7.41 -1.52 3.99
CA ILE A 124 -7.65 -2.53 2.96
C ILE A 124 -8.46 -1.90 1.83
N THR A 125 -7.98 -2.05 0.58
CA THR A 125 -8.75 -1.73 -0.63
C THR A 125 -8.70 -2.90 -1.60
N VAL A 126 -9.27 -4.03 -1.18
CA VAL A 126 -9.43 -5.21 -2.02
C VAL A 126 -10.89 -5.32 -2.48
N THR A 127 -11.11 -5.98 -3.60
CA THR A 127 -12.46 -6.26 -4.08
C THR A 127 -13.19 -7.24 -3.15
N GLU A 128 -14.51 -7.26 -3.20
CA GLU A 128 -15.38 -8.12 -2.38
C GLU A 128 -14.94 -9.59 -2.39
N LYS A 129 -14.54 -10.11 -3.55
CA LYS A 129 -13.99 -11.48 -3.69
C LYS A 129 -12.72 -11.73 -2.86
N GLY A 130 -11.99 -10.69 -2.49
CA GLY A 130 -10.78 -10.82 -1.68
C GLY A 130 -11.03 -11.14 -0.20
N TYR A 131 -12.28 -11.01 0.26
CA TYR A 131 -12.68 -11.39 1.62
C TYR A 131 -13.05 -12.87 1.75
N HIS A 132 -13.18 -13.59 0.64
CA HIS A 132 -13.59 -15.02 0.63
C HIS A 132 -14.85 -15.28 1.47
N TYR A 133 -15.80 -14.36 1.40
CA TYR A 133 -17.06 -14.46 2.13
C TYR A 133 -18.16 -15.00 1.24
N ASN A 134 -18.82 -16.06 1.70
CA ASN A 134 -19.99 -16.63 1.05
C ASN A 134 -21.25 -15.98 1.63
N THR A 135 -21.96 -15.19 0.81
CA THR A 135 -23.15 -14.42 1.21
C THR A 135 -24.39 -15.31 1.48
N ILE A 136 -24.45 -16.52 0.90
CA ILE A 136 -25.59 -17.44 1.03
C ILE A 136 -25.59 -18.07 2.42
N ASN A 137 -24.47 -18.67 2.80
CA ASN A 137 -24.35 -19.39 4.09
C ASN A 137 -23.70 -18.54 5.18
N LYS A 138 -23.38 -17.24 4.88
CA LYS A 138 -22.79 -16.28 5.80
C LYS A 138 -21.50 -16.76 6.48
N SER A 139 -20.67 -17.50 5.75
CA SER A 139 -19.43 -18.08 6.25
C SER A 139 -18.24 -17.79 5.37
N LEU A 140 -17.04 -18.14 5.85
CA LEU A 140 -15.82 -18.11 5.06
C LEU A 140 -15.92 -19.17 3.94
N ASP A 141 -15.60 -18.75 2.71
CA ASP A 141 -15.49 -19.66 1.57
C ASP A 141 -14.18 -20.45 1.65
N LEU A 142 -14.27 -21.72 2.02
CA LEU A 142 -13.14 -22.64 2.17
C LEU A 142 -12.63 -23.18 0.82
N ASN A 143 -12.34 -22.26 -0.10
CA ASN A 143 -11.69 -22.61 -1.36
C ASN A 143 -10.22 -23.03 -1.15
N ASP A 144 -9.55 -23.45 -2.22
CA ASP A 144 -8.19 -24.00 -2.13
C ASP A 144 -7.17 -22.99 -1.62
N ASP A 145 -7.34 -21.70 -1.91
CA ASP A 145 -6.42 -20.65 -1.39
C ASP A 145 -6.56 -20.51 0.12
N ILE A 146 -7.78 -20.51 0.66
CA ILE A 146 -8.02 -20.47 2.12
C ILE A 146 -7.52 -21.76 2.79
N LYS A 147 -7.72 -22.94 2.17
CA LYS A 147 -7.18 -24.21 2.69
C LYS A 147 -5.65 -24.19 2.74
N ASN A 148 -4.99 -23.65 1.71
CA ASN A 148 -3.53 -23.48 1.70
C ASN A 148 -3.06 -22.53 2.80
N ASP A 149 -3.80 -21.46 3.08
CA ASP A 149 -3.49 -20.53 4.17
C ASP A 149 -3.56 -21.21 5.55
N LEU A 150 -4.50 -22.13 5.76
CA LEU A 150 -4.62 -22.90 7.00
C LEU A 150 -3.39 -23.78 7.27
N ASP A 151 -2.77 -24.32 6.22
CA ASP A 151 -1.52 -25.08 6.31
C ASP A 151 -0.29 -24.22 6.67
N LYS A 152 -0.44 -22.90 6.71
CA LYS A 152 0.62 -21.91 7.00
C LYS A 152 1.83 -21.96 6.07
N LYS A 153 1.87 -22.86 5.12
CA LYS A 153 3.00 -23.06 4.20
C LYS A 153 3.01 -22.03 3.07
N LYS A 154 1.85 -21.67 2.56
CA LYS A 154 1.68 -20.76 1.42
C LYS A 154 0.55 -19.79 1.67
N ILE A 155 0.76 -18.82 2.56
CA ILE A 155 -0.23 -17.78 2.80
C ILE A 155 -0.33 -16.87 1.57
N LYS A 156 -1.52 -16.79 0.99
CA LYS A 156 -1.81 -16.05 -0.24
C LYS A 156 -2.91 -15.02 -0.09
N THR A 157 -3.91 -15.32 0.75
CA THR A 157 -5.10 -14.47 0.84
C THR A 157 -4.90 -13.34 1.83
N LEU A 158 -5.73 -12.29 1.70
CA LEU A 158 -5.81 -11.22 2.68
C LEU A 158 -6.12 -11.75 4.08
N VAL A 159 -7.13 -12.64 4.15
CA VAL A 159 -7.57 -13.26 5.41
C VAL A 159 -6.43 -14.03 6.06
N GLY A 160 -5.71 -14.84 5.27
CA GLY A 160 -4.54 -15.58 5.75
C GLY A 160 -3.42 -14.69 6.27
N HIS A 161 -3.03 -13.65 5.53
CA HIS A 161 -1.99 -12.72 5.98
C HIS A 161 -2.34 -12.01 7.29
N ILE A 162 -3.58 -11.49 7.40
CA ILE A 162 -4.01 -10.80 8.60
C ILE A 162 -4.09 -11.77 9.79
N SER A 163 -4.72 -12.92 9.61
CA SER A 163 -4.84 -13.93 10.67
C SER A 163 -3.48 -14.41 11.17
N TYR A 164 -2.57 -14.74 10.23
CA TYR A 164 -1.22 -15.18 10.57
C TYR A 164 -0.42 -14.12 11.34
N GLY A 165 -0.54 -12.86 10.96
CA GLY A 165 0.09 -11.77 11.68
C GLY A 165 -0.51 -11.49 13.06
N LEU A 166 -1.85 -11.57 13.19
CA LEU A 166 -2.53 -11.36 14.47
C LEU A 166 -2.24 -12.48 15.49
N ILE A 167 -2.10 -13.73 15.04
CA ILE A 167 -1.70 -14.85 15.92
C ILE A 167 -0.31 -14.62 16.53
N LYS A 168 0.57 -13.89 15.81
CA LYS A 168 1.93 -13.56 16.28
C LYS A 168 1.99 -12.32 17.19
N ARG A 169 0.91 -11.55 17.29
CA ARG A 169 0.83 -10.31 18.08
C ARG A 169 0.57 -10.60 19.55
#